data_1b0925cc3bf05fedf92f8a6588aa75d2
#
_entry.id   1b0925cc3bf05fedf92f8a6588aa75d2
#
_cell.length_a   1.000
_cell.length_b   1.000
_cell.length_c   1.000
_cell.angle_alpha   90.00
_cell.angle_beta   90.00
_cell.angle_gamma   90.00
#
_symmetry.space_group_name_H-M   'P 1'
#
loop_
_entity.id
_entity.type
_entity.pdbx_description
1 polymer ?
#
loop_
_entity_poly.entity_id
_entity_poly.type
_entity_poly.pdbx_seq_one_letter_code
_entity_poly.pdbx_strand_id
1 'polypeptide(L)'
;MTEKDIEKIIEECHKTSSSRIVITHGTDTMVNTAKKIAEKIKNKTIILTGAMIPYAFGSSSDGFFNLGSALSFAQTLQNGVYIAINGQYFDYDKVRKNNAEGYFENYS
;
A
#
# COMPACT_ATOMS: atom_id res chain seq x y z
N MET A 1 12.08 -7.64 -1.20
CA MET A 1 11.11 -8.09 -0.13
C MET A 1 10.96 -9.60 -0.25
N THR A 2 11.30 -10.30 0.80
CA THR A 2 11.23 -11.77 0.84
C THR A 2 9.92 -12.23 1.47
N GLU A 3 9.64 -13.54 1.36
CA GLU A 3 8.48 -14.13 2.03
C GLU A 3 8.54 -13.91 3.55
N LYS A 4 9.74 -13.97 4.14
CA LYS A 4 9.91 -13.73 5.57
C LYS A 4 9.55 -12.30 5.94
N ASP A 5 9.90 -11.35 5.08
CA ASP A 5 9.57 -9.94 5.32
C ASP A 5 8.06 -9.74 5.30
N ILE A 6 7.37 -10.38 4.36
CA ILE A 6 5.92 -10.29 4.25
C ILE A 6 5.24 -10.93 5.45
N GLU A 7 5.74 -12.08 5.88
CA GLU A 7 5.21 -12.76 7.08
C GLU A 7 5.35 -11.87 8.32
N LYS A 8 6.48 -11.16 8.43
CA LYS A 8 6.71 -10.26 9.54
C LYS A 8 5.75 -9.08 9.53
N ILE A 9 5.48 -8.53 8.35
CA ILE A 9 4.50 -7.45 8.19
C ILE A 9 3.12 -7.94 8.64
N ILE A 10 2.72 -9.12 8.20
CA ILE A 10 1.43 -9.71 8.58
C ILE A 10 1.36 -9.92 10.10
N GLU A 11 2.43 -10.43 10.69
CA GLU A 11 2.51 -10.63 12.14
C GLU A 11 2.31 -9.32 12.89
N GLU A 12 2.99 -8.25 12.46
CA GLU A 12 2.83 -6.94 13.08
C GLU A 12 1.41 -6.41 12.93
N CYS A 13 0.78 -6.63 11.78
CA CYS A 13 -0.60 -6.22 11.57
C CYS A 13 -1.57 -6.97 12.50
N HIS A 14 -1.28 -8.22 12.81
CA HIS A 14 -2.08 -8.99 13.76
C HIS A 14 -1.89 -8.51 15.19
N LYS A 15 -0.65 -8.18 15.56
CA LYS A 15 -0.31 -7.81 16.93
C LYS A 15 -0.84 -6.46 17.36
N THR A 16 -0.86 -5.49 16.46
CA THR A 16 -1.27 -4.14 16.81
C THR A 16 -2.75 -4.10 17.16
N SER A 17 -3.09 -3.29 18.13
CA SER A 17 -4.50 -3.04 18.47
C SER A 17 -5.16 -2.09 17.48
N SER A 18 -4.38 -1.41 16.65
CA SER A 18 -4.93 -0.50 15.64
C SER A 18 -5.67 -1.27 14.56
N SER A 19 -6.80 -0.75 14.16
CA SER A 19 -7.58 -1.32 13.05
C SER A 19 -7.31 -0.61 11.73
N ARG A 20 -6.51 0.45 11.76
CA ARG A 20 -6.19 1.26 10.58
C ARG A 20 -4.67 1.40 10.49
N ILE A 21 -4.12 0.91 9.40
CA ILE A 21 -2.66 0.74 9.26
C ILE A 21 -2.21 1.27 7.91
N VAL A 22 -1.11 2.01 7.92
CA VAL A 22 -0.44 2.44 6.69
C VAL A 22 0.92 1.76 6.64
N ILE A 23 1.26 1.19 5.49
CA ILE A 23 2.52 0.52 5.25
C ILE A 23 3.23 1.18 4.08
N THR A 24 4.46 1.64 4.29
CA THR A 24 5.28 2.13 3.18
C THR A 24 6.04 0.97 2.58
N HIS A 25 6.10 0.92 1.25
CA HIS A 25 6.59 -0.26 0.55
C HIS A 25 7.14 0.13 -0.82
N GLY A 26 8.07 -0.64 -1.34
CA GLY A 26 8.53 -0.46 -2.71
C GLY A 26 7.39 -0.75 -3.68
N THR A 27 7.31 0.02 -4.75
CA THR A 27 6.15 -0.04 -5.64
C THR A 27 6.12 -1.25 -6.57
N ASP A 28 7.28 -1.87 -6.85
CA ASP A 28 7.32 -2.99 -7.79
C ASP A 28 6.64 -4.25 -7.29
N THR A 29 6.70 -4.50 -5.98
CA THR A 29 6.15 -5.72 -5.39
C THR A 29 4.97 -5.46 -4.46
N MET A 30 4.51 -4.23 -4.41
CA MET A 30 3.47 -3.77 -3.50
C MET A 30 2.15 -4.53 -3.66
N VAL A 31 1.72 -4.76 -4.90
CA VAL A 31 0.46 -5.47 -5.18
C VAL A 31 0.52 -6.90 -4.66
N ASN A 32 1.65 -7.56 -4.86
CA ASN A 32 1.83 -8.93 -4.37
C ASN A 32 1.76 -8.99 -2.84
N THR A 33 2.43 -8.06 -2.17
CA THR A 33 2.38 -7.99 -0.71
C THR A 33 0.95 -7.72 -0.23
N ALA A 34 0.24 -6.81 -0.90
CA ALA A 34 -1.15 -6.51 -0.56
C ALA A 34 -2.05 -7.75 -0.66
N LYS A 35 -1.87 -8.56 -1.69
CA LYS A 35 -2.64 -9.80 -1.84
C LYS A 35 -2.41 -10.76 -0.68
N LYS A 36 -1.15 -10.91 -0.27
CA LYS A 36 -0.81 -11.80 0.82
C LYS A 36 -1.36 -11.31 2.16
N ILE A 37 -1.33 -10.01 2.39
CA ILE A 37 -1.93 -9.43 3.59
C ILE A 37 -3.44 -9.68 3.58
N ALA A 38 -4.09 -9.46 2.45
CA ALA A 38 -5.54 -9.62 2.33
C ALA A 38 -6.01 -11.05 2.61
N GLU A 39 -5.18 -12.04 2.32
CA GLU A 39 -5.48 -13.44 2.62
C GLU A 39 -5.53 -13.71 4.12
N LYS A 40 -4.78 -12.96 4.92
CA LYS A 40 -4.59 -13.22 6.35
C LYS A 40 -5.30 -12.23 7.26
N ILE A 41 -5.52 -11.00 6.81
CA ILE A 41 -6.09 -9.93 7.64
C ILE A 41 -7.43 -9.54 7.05
N LYS A 42 -8.51 -9.74 7.80
CA LYS A 42 -9.88 -9.52 7.28
C LYS A 42 -10.64 -8.38 7.94
N ASN A 43 -10.21 -7.93 9.09
CA ASN A 43 -11.00 -7.01 9.90
C ASN A 43 -10.29 -5.67 10.16
N LYS A 44 -9.42 -5.28 9.26
CA LYS A 44 -8.67 -4.02 9.39
C LYS A 44 -8.64 -3.28 8.07
N THR A 45 -8.39 -1.98 8.12
CA THR A 45 -8.15 -1.14 6.96
C THR A 45 -6.65 -0.96 6.81
N ILE A 46 -6.08 -1.48 5.74
CA ILE A 46 -4.63 -1.47 5.52
C ILE A 46 -4.35 -0.80 4.19
N ILE A 47 -3.54 0.24 4.22
CA ILE A 47 -3.18 1.01 3.04
C ILE A 47 -1.68 0.84 2.79
N LEU A 48 -1.32 0.33 1.62
CA LEU A 48 0.07 0.29 1.21
C LEU A 48 0.33 1.48 0.30
N THR A 49 1.45 2.14 0.52
CA THR A 49 1.84 3.29 -0.29
C THR A 49 3.35 3.32 -0.41
N GLY A 50 3.84 4.15 -1.30
CA GLY A 50 5.27 4.29 -1.53
C GLY A 50 5.54 5.43 -2.49
N ALA A 51 6.77 5.52 -2.96
CA ALA A 51 7.19 6.55 -3.89
C ALA A 51 7.45 5.94 -5.26
N MET A 52 6.83 6.48 -6.29
CA MET A 52 7.17 6.15 -7.67
C MET A 52 8.52 6.79 -8.02
N ILE A 53 8.78 7.96 -7.44
CA ILE A 53 10.06 8.66 -7.54
C ILE A 53 10.72 8.55 -6.18
N PRO A 54 11.92 7.96 -6.08
CA PRO A 54 12.55 7.68 -4.77
C PRO A 54 12.70 8.91 -3.87
N TYR A 55 12.57 8.71 -2.58
CA TYR A 55 12.74 9.76 -1.58
C TYR A 55 14.10 10.45 -1.66
N ALA A 56 15.11 9.76 -2.18
CA ALA A 56 16.45 10.31 -2.34
C ALA A 56 16.47 11.55 -3.24
N PHE A 57 15.46 11.75 -4.06
CA PHE A 57 15.36 12.92 -4.92
C PHE A 57 14.67 14.11 -4.24
N GLY A 58 14.41 14.01 -2.93
CA GLY A 58 13.89 15.13 -2.15
C GLY A 58 12.54 15.62 -2.62
N SER A 59 12.44 16.93 -2.92
CA SER A 59 11.16 17.55 -3.33
C SER A 59 10.62 17.02 -4.66
N SER A 60 11.45 16.31 -5.44
CA SER A 60 10.99 15.68 -6.67
C SER A 60 10.26 14.37 -6.42
N SER A 61 10.36 13.82 -5.20
CA SER A 61 9.69 12.57 -4.85
C SER A 61 8.22 12.79 -4.56
N ASP A 62 7.39 11.84 -4.95
CA ASP A 62 5.97 11.82 -4.64
C ASP A 62 5.66 11.13 -3.30
N GLY A 63 6.69 10.66 -2.58
CA GLY A 63 6.51 9.84 -1.40
C GLY A 63 5.71 10.48 -0.28
N PHE A 64 6.02 11.73 0.05
CA PHE A 64 5.33 12.42 1.14
C PHE A 64 3.87 12.73 0.80
N PHE A 65 3.60 13.07 -0.44
CA PHE A 65 2.22 13.28 -0.89
C PHE A 65 1.43 11.98 -0.77
N ASN A 66 2.01 10.89 -1.24
CA ASN A 66 1.36 9.57 -1.18
C ASN A 66 1.13 9.12 0.26
N LEU A 67 2.09 9.37 1.14
CA LEU A 67 1.94 9.04 2.55
C LEU A 67 0.80 9.80 3.19
N GLY A 68 0.71 11.11 2.94
CA GLY A 68 -0.37 11.93 3.46
C GLY A 68 -1.73 11.47 2.97
N SER A 69 -1.84 11.14 1.67
CA SER A 69 -3.07 10.60 1.10
C SER A 69 -3.43 9.27 1.74
N ALA A 70 -2.45 8.39 1.93
CA ALA A 70 -2.69 7.08 2.53
C ALA A 70 -3.21 7.20 3.96
N LEU A 71 -2.70 8.15 4.72
CA LEU A 71 -3.18 8.40 6.08
C LEU A 71 -4.65 8.84 6.08
N SER A 72 -5.05 9.66 5.12
CA SER A 72 -6.45 10.07 4.98
C SER A 72 -7.33 8.88 4.59
N PHE A 73 -6.90 8.07 3.64
CA PHE A 73 -7.66 6.89 3.22
C PHE A 73 -7.81 5.86 4.35
N ALA A 74 -6.76 5.70 5.15
CA ALA A 74 -6.80 4.77 6.28
C ALA A 74 -7.90 5.15 7.28
N GLN A 75 -8.19 6.43 7.41
CA GLN A 75 -9.19 6.93 8.34
C GLN A 75 -10.61 6.86 7.80
N THR A 76 -10.78 6.76 6.50
CA THR A 76 -12.09 6.92 5.86
C THR A 76 -12.60 5.69 5.14
N LEU A 77 -11.72 4.81 4.68
CA LEU A 77 -12.15 3.63 3.92
C LEU A 77 -12.61 2.51 4.85
N GLN A 78 -13.46 1.65 4.31
CA GLN A 78 -13.94 0.46 5.02
C GLN A 78 -12.81 -0.56 5.14
N ASN A 79 -13.00 -1.56 5.99
CA ASN A 79 -12.02 -2.63 6.14
C ASN A 79 -11.68 -3.24 4.77
N GLY A 80 -10.41 -3.44 4.56
CA GLY A 80 -9.90 -3.96 3.29
C GLY A 80 -8.44 -3.61 3.14
N VAL A 81 -7.84 -4.08 2.06
CA VAL A 81 -6.45 -3.79 1.73
C VAL A 81 -6.42 -2.99 0.44
N TYR A 82 -5.75 -1.86 0.47
CA TYR A 82 -5.74 -0.90 -0.63
C TYR A 82 -4.33 -0.43 -0.94
N ILE A 83 -4.16 0.07 -2.15
CA ILE A 83 -2.93 0.74 -2.56
C ILE A 83 -3.29 2.21 -2.79
N ALA A 84 -2.48 3.12 -2.23
CA ALA A 84 -2.68 4.56 -2.38
C ALA A 84 -1.48 5.17 -3.08
N ILE A 85 -1.69 5.70 -4.28
CA ILE A 85 -0.66 6.33 -5.09
C ILE A 85 -1.31 7.49 -5.85
N ASN A 86 -0.62 8.58 -5.95
CA ASN A 86 -1.03 9.74 -6.74
C ASN A 86 -2.42 10.30 -6.37
N GLY A 87 -2.71 10.29 -5.06
CA GLY A 87 -3.98 10.81 -4.57
C GLY A 87 -5.18 9.93 -4.83
N GLN A 88 -4.96 8.71 -5.29
CA GLN A 88 -6.00 7.74 -5.59
C GLN A 88 -5.81 6.50 -4.74
N TYR A 89 -6.90 5.78 -4.50
CA TYR A 89 -6.80 4.47 -3.85
C TYR A 89 -7.35 3.40 -4.79
N PHE A 90 -6.84 2.20 -4.63
CA PHE A 90 -7.23 1.05 -5.46
C PHE A 90 -7.40 -0.15 -4.55
N ASP A 91 -8.43 -0.95 -4.81
CA ASP A 91 -8.55 -2.24 -4.14
C ASP A 91 -7.36 -3.12 -4.56
N TYR A 92 -6.84 -3.91 -3.62
CA TYR A 92 -5.64 -4.70 -3.88
C TYR A 92 -5.78 -5.66 -5.07
N ASP A 93 -6.98 -6.15 -5.33
CA ASP A 93 -7.22 -7.15 -6.37
C ASP A 93 -7.67 -6.56 -7.70
N LYS A 94 -7.69 -5.22 -7.81
CA LYS A 94 -8.16 -4.52 -9.00
C LYS A 94 -7.15 -3.51 -9.53
N VAL A 95 -5.90 -3.67 -9.16
CA VAL A 95 -4.86 -2.71 -9.51
C VAL A 95 -3.60 -3.42 -9.98
N ARG A 96 -2.88 -2.77 -10.86
CA ARG A 96 -1.56 -3.20 -11.28
C ARG A 96 -0.69 -1.97 -11.52
N LYS A 97 0.62 -2.16 -11.39
CA LYS A 97 1.58 -1.12 -11.76
C LYS A 97 1.87 -1.23 -13.25
N ASN A 98 1.66 -0.15 -13.97
CA ASN A 98 2.03 -0.06 -15.38
C ASN A 98 3.49 0.40 -15.44
N ASN A 99 4.41 -0.54 -15.59
CA ASN A 99 5.84 -0.22 -15.58
C ASN A 99 6.26 0.61 -16.80
N ALA A 100 5.62 0.43 -17.93
CA ALA A 100 5.94 1.18 -19.14
C ALA A 100 5.58 2.66 -19.00
N GLU A 101 4.46 2.95 -18.35
CA GLU A 101 3.97 4.33 -18.17
C GLU A 101 4.33 4.91 -16.81
N GLY A 102 4.76 4.09 -15.86
CA GLY A 102 5.19 4.56 -14.55
C GLY A 102 4.06 4.96 -13.61
N TYR A 103 2.91 4.34 -13.71
CA TYR A 103 1.79 4.63 -12.81
C TYR A 103 1.02 3.36 -12.46
N PHE A 104 0.14 3.47 -11.45
CA PHE A 104 -0.78 2.41 -11.09
C PHE A 104 -2.11 2.64 -11.80
N GLU A 105 -2.75 1.56 -12.19
CA GLU A 105 -4.03 1.63 -12.90
C GLU A 105 -4.96 0.51 -12.46
N ASN A 106 -6.27 0.78 -12.53
CA ASN A 106 -7.27 -0.25 -12.31
C ASN A 106 -7.30 -1.21 -13.48
N TYR A 107 -7.58 -2.46 -13.18
CA TYR A 107 -7.92 -3.41 -14.22
C TYR A 107 -9.06 -4.28 -13.71
N SER A 108 -9.82 -4.82 -14.60
CA SER A 108 -10.96 -5.68 -14.24
C SER A 108 -10.74 -7.09 -14.71
#